data_f914aa34d76f1a913d9a81718681123e
#
_entry.id   f914aa34d76f1a913d9a81718681123e
#
_cell.length_a   1.000
_cell.length_b   1.000
_cell.length_c   1.000
_cell.angle_alpha   90.00
_cell.angle_beta   90.00
_cell.angle_gamma   90.00
#
_symmetry.space_group_name_H-M   'P 1'
#
loop_
_entity.id
_entity.type
_entity.pdbx_description
1 polymer ?
#
loop_
_entity_poly.entity_id
_entity_poly.type
_entity_poly.pdbx_seq_one_letter_code
_entity_poly.pdbx_strand_id
1 'polypeptide(L)'
;MHRFVEKRPIVPARIRTIPEGFSWVDRRFVRDGLIAPLSRDEIALYFFLAAVADREGLSYYGDATLGALLKLSPSELEGARRGLVAADLVAFVRPLYQVLSIARPAGRDGRPSGVGEILRDLMERRP
;
A
#
# COMPACT_ATOMS: atom_id res chain seq x y z
N MET A 1 -32.06 -6.71 -0.58
CA MET A 1 -32.29 -6.47 0.67
C MET A 1 -31.19 -6.93 1.56
N HIS A 2 -30.96 -6.25 2.53
CA HIS A 2 -29.88 -6.54 3.35
C HIS A 2 -30.27 -7.47 4.44
N ARG A 3 -29.58 -8.52 4.57
CA ARG A 3 -29.89 -9.45 5.55
C ARG A 3 -28.88 -9.33 6.65
N PHE A 4 -29.33 -9.31 7.84
CA PHE A 4 -28.43 -9.23 8.97
C PHE A 4 -27.80 -10.60 9.23
N VAL A 5 -26.51 -10.65 9.27
CA VAL A 5 -25.81 -11.87 9.56
C VAL A 5 -24.87 -11.60 10.72
N GLU A 6 -24.95 -12.40 11.75
CA GLU A 6 -24.13 -12.21 12.91
C GLU A 6 -22.68 -12.39 12.55
N LYS A 7 -21.83 -11.52 13.02
CA LYS A 7 -20.44 -11.54 12.67
C LYS A 7 -19.69 -12.50 13.58
N ARG A 8 -19.64 -13.75 13.19
CA ARG A 8 -18.92 -14.78 13.89
C ARG A 8 -18.06 -15.57 12.96
N PRO A 9 -16.98 -16.14 13.43
CA PRO A 9 -16.11 -16.95 12.59
C PRO A 9 -16.91 -18.09 11.97
N ILE A 10 -16.78 -18.29 10.69
CA ILE A 10 -17.44 -19.37 9.99
C ILE A 10 -16.76 -20.69 10.33
N VAL A 11 -15.43 -20.67 10.48
CA VAL A 11 -14.68 -21.87 10.83
C VAL A 11 -13.90 -21.54 12.11
N PRO A 12 -14.51 -21.72 13.28
CA PRO A 12 -13.86 -21.33 14.53
C PRO A 12 -12.48 -21.94 14.79
N ALA A 13 -12.27 -23.14 14.27
CA ALA A 13 -10.99 -23.81 14.49
C ALA A 13 -9.87 -23.18 13.66
N ARG A 14 -10.20 -22.31 12.73
CA ARG A 14 -9.20 -21.71 11.84
C ARG A 14 -9.08 -20.20 11.97
N ILE A 15 -9.34 -19.66 13.14
CA ILE A 15 -9.16 -18.25 13.35
C ILE A 15 -7.67 -17.94 13.27
N ARG A 16 -7.28 -16.95 12.47
CA ARG A 16 -5.89 -16.59 12.31
C ARG A 16 -5.38 -15.96 13.57
N THR A 17 -4.16 -16.26 13.90
CA THR A 17 -3.49 -15.56 14.99
C THR A 17 -2.28 -14.89 14.36
N ILE A 18 -1.74 -13.90 14.99
CA ILE A 18 -0.60 -13.19 14.45
C ILE A 18 0.67 -13.98 14.74
N PRO A 19 1.32 -14.49 13.71
CA PRO A 19 2.52 -15.27 13.93
C PRO A 19 3.71 -14.34 13.95
N GLU A 20 4.83 -14.88 14.24
CA GLU A 20 6.06 -14.16 14.21
C GLU A 20 6.26 -13.77 12.77
N GLY A 21 6.72 -12.62 12.49
CA GLY A 21 7.01 -12.24 11.12
C GLY A 21 5.80 -11.87 10.28
N PHE A 22 4.81 -11.27 10.84
CA PHE A 22 3.67 -10.83 10.06
C PHE A 22 3.93 -9.44 9.50
N SER A 23 3.14 -9.05 8.53
CA SER A 23 3.17 -7.70 8.01
C SER A 23 1.75 -7.13 8.02
N TRP A 24 1.57 -5.90 7.61
CA TRP A 24 0.29 -5.24 7.73
C TRP A 24 0.00 -4.28 6.58
N VAL A 25 -1.27 -3.96 6.40
CA VAL A 25 -1.69 -2.96 5.44
C VAL A 25 -2.57 -2.00 6.21
N ASP A 26 -2.28 -0.70 6.07
CA ASP A 26 -3.02 0.33 6.76
C ASP A 26 -4.46 0.33 6.28
N ARG A 27 -5.42 0.29 7.19
CA ARG A 27 -6.83 0.25 6.83
C ARG A 27 -7.24 1.44 6.00
N ARG A 28 -6.56 2.57 6.13
CA ARG A 28 -6.89 3.75 5.37
C ARG A 28 -6.71 3.54 3.87
N PHE A 29 -5.90 2.57 3.49
CA PHE A 29 -5.71 2.25 2.09
C PHE A 29 -7.07 1.95 1.46
N VAL A 30 -7.94 1.25 2.17
CA VAL A 30 -9.27 0.92 1.67
C VAL A 30 -10.29 1.92 2.19
N ARG A 31 -10.28 2.19 3.49
CA ARG A 31 -11.28 3.05 4.09
C ARG A 31 -11.31 4.46 3.52
N ASP A 32 -10.15 5.03 3.23
CA ASP A 32 -10.09 6.37 2.69
C ASP A 32 -10.02 6.40 1.17
N GLY A 33 -10.26 5.26 0.54
CA GLY A 33 -10.40 5.21 -0.92
C GLY A 33 -9.12 5.23 -1.73
N LEU A 34 -7.97 5.04 -1.10
CA LEU A 34 -6.73 5.09 -1.84
C LEU A 34 -6.60 3.97 -2.85
N ILE A 35 -7.24 2.85 -2.59
CA ILE A 35 -7.19 1.73 -3.50
C ILE A 35 -8.03 1.97 -4.76
N ALA A 36 -9.05 2.80 -4.66
CA ALA A 36 -10.01 2.93 -5.75
C ALA A 36 -9.45 3.32 -7.11
N PRO A 37 -8.53 4.26 -7.21
CA PRO A 37 -8.01 4.63 -8.53
C PRO A 37 -6.92 3.71 -9.06
N LEU A 38 -6.51 2.71 -8.30
CA LEU A 38 -5.39 1.88 -8.71
C LEU A 38 -5.82 0.78 -9.67
N SER A 39 -4.94 0.41 -10.57
CA SER A 39 -5.18 -0.70 -11.46
C SER A 39 -4.94 -2.01 -10.71
N ARG A 40 -5.34 -3.12 -11.30
CA ARG A 40 -5.12 -4.41 -10.68
C ARG A 40 -3.64 -4.68 -10.52
N ASP A 41 -2.83 -4.30 -11.49
CA ASP A 41 -1.40 -4.53 -11.43
C ASP A 41 -0.80 -3.72 -10.28
N GLU A 42 -1.27 -2.51 -10.08
CA GLU A 42 -0.79 -1.65 -9.01
C GLU A 42 -1.20 -2.23 -7.67
N ILE A 43 -2.42 -2.74 -7.57
CA ILE A 43 -2.90 -3.33 -6.33
C ILE A 43 -2.09 -4.60 -6.01
N ALA A 44 -1.82 -5.41 -7.03
CA ALA A 44 -1.05 -6.63 -6.82
C ALA A 44 0.36 -6.32 -6.34
N LEU A 45 1.00 -5.33 -6.95
CA LEU A 45 2.35 -4.97 -6.57
C LEU A 45 2.33 -4.38 -5.16
N TYR A 46 1.38 -3.53 -4.85
CA TYR A 46 1.29 -2.91 -3.54
C TYR A 46 1.09 -4.00 -2.47
N PHE A 47 0.20 -4.94 -2.72
CA PHE A 47 -0.05 -6.02 -1.78
C PHE A 47 1.24 -6.80 -1.50
N PHE A 48 1.97 -7.14 -2.54
CA PHE A 48 3.18 -7.90 -2.37
C PHE A 48 4.21 -7.12 -1.56
N LEU A 49 4.39 -5.85 -1.91
CA LEU A 49 5.40 -5.04 -1.23
C LEU A 49 5.03 -4.84 0.24
N ALA A 50 3.75 -4.68 0.54
CA ALA A 50 3.33 -4.53 1.91
C ALA A 50 3.55 -5.85 2.67
N ALA A 51 3.33 -6.98 2.00
CA ALA A 51 3.47 -8.27 2.64
C ALA A 51 4.90 -8.62 3.01
N VAL A 52 5.87 -8.17 2.20
CA VAL A 52 7.26 -8.51 2.45
C VAL A 52 8.06 -7.40 3.13
N ALA A 53 7.43 -6.27 3.40
CA ALA A 53 8.12 -5.13 3.96
C ALA A 53 8.62 -5.40 5.37
N ASP A 54 9.78 -4.85 5.69
CA ASP A 54 10.28 -4.98 7.05
C ASP A 54 9.62 -3.87 7.88
N ARG A 55 10.09 -3.66 9.08
CA ARG A 55 9.52 -2.71 9.97
C ARG A 55 9.51 -1.30 9.44
N GLU A 56 10.43 -0.95 8.60
CA GLU A 56 10.50 0.37 8.02
C GLU A 56 9.84 0.46 6.64
N GLY A 57 9.21 -0.61 6.22
CA GLY A 57 8.54 -0.65 4.92
C GLY A 57 9.46 -1.07 3.78
N LEU A 58 10.67 -1.50 4.09
CA LEU A 58 11.67 -1.73 3.07
C LEU A 58 11.75 -3.17 2.58
N SER A 59 12.05 -3.33 1.31
CA SER A 59 12.31 -4.63 0.74
C SER A 59 13.16 -4.49 -0.52
N TYR A 60 13.88 -5.55 -0.88
CA TYR A 60 14.68 -5.57 -2.08
C TYR A 60 14.14 -6.69 -2.96
N TYR A 61 13.67 -6.39 -4.15
CA TYR A 61 13.22 -7.41 -5.07
C TYR A 61 13.55 -6.99 -6.49
N GLY A 62 14.12 -7.89 -7.26
CA GLY A 62 14.44 -7.61 -8.64
C GLY A 62 13.25 -7.77 -9.54
N ASP A 63 13.26 -7.13 -10.68
CA ASP A 63 12.15 -7.16 -11.61
C ASP A 63 11.81 -8.56 -12.09
N ALA A 64 12.79 -9.39 -12.33
CA ALA A 64 12.50 -10.74 -12.82
C ALA A 64 11.72 -11.53 -11.78
N THR A 65 12.09 -11.40 -10.51
CA THR A 65 11.41 -12.11 -9.44
C THR A 65 10.00 -11.59 -9.27
N LEU A 66 9.84 -10.26 -9.27
CA LEU A 66 8.51 -9.69 -9.11
C LEU A 66 7.61 -10.06 -10.28
N GLY A 67 8.15 -10.00 -11.49
CA GLY A 67 7.37 -10.34 -12.66
C GLY A 67 6.90 -11.78 -12.62
N ALA A 68 7.77 -12.68 -12.17
CA ALA A 68 7.41 -14.08 -12.11
C ALA A 68 6.37 -14.33 -11.02
N LEU A 69 6.55 -13.73 -9.85
CA LEU A 69 5.64 -13.96 -8.74
C LEU A 69 4.28 -13.34 -8.99
N LEU A 70 4.25 -12.16 -9.58
CA LEU A 70 3.00 -11.45 -9.77
C LEU A 70 2.39 -11.68 -11.15
N LYS A 71 3.11 -12.43 -11.99
CA LYS A 71 2.66 -12.71 -13.35
C LYS A 71 2.46 -11.43 -14.14
N LEU A 72 3.44 -10.54 -14.04
CA LEU A 72 3.42 -9.30 -14.78
C LEU A 72 4.56 -9.29 -15.78
N SER A 73 4.31 -8.77 -16.96
CA SER A 73 5.34 -8.60 -17.95
C SER A 73 6.23 -7.45 -17.50
N PRO A 74 7.42 -7.29 -18.08
CA PRO A 74 8.29 -6.19 -17.70
C PRO A 74 7.62 -4.82 -17.83
N SER A 75 6.83 -4.60 -18.88
CA SER A 75 6.19 -3.32 -19.04
C SER A 75 5.03 -3.14 -18.06
N GLU A 76 4.34 -4.23 -17.72
CA GLU A 76 3.25 -4.15 -16.75
C GLU A 76 3.83 -3.85 -15.38
N LEU A 77 4.95 -4.45 -15.05
CA LEU A 77 5.58 -4.19 -13.76
C LEU A 77 6.07 -2.75 -13.69
N GLU A 78 6.67 -2.28 -14.75
CA GLU A 78 7.18 -0.93 -14.79
C GLU A 78 6.01 0.06 -14.65
N GLY A 79 4.92 -0.18 -15.32
CA GLY A 79 3.74 0.68 -15.22
C GLY A 79 3.17 0.68 -13.82
N ALA A 80 3.07 -0.50 -13.21
CA ALA A 80 2.54 -0.62 -11.87
C ALA A 80 3.42 0.13 -10.87
N ARG A 81 4.72 -0.02 -11.00
CA ARG A 81 5.65 0.65 -10.11
C ARG A 81 5.52 2.15 -10.23
N ARG A 82 5.47 2.61 -11.46
CA ARG A 82 5.38 4.02 -11.71
C ARG A 82 4.07 4.59 -11.15
N GLY A 83 3.00 3.85 -11.31
CA GLY A 83 1.71 4.27 -10.78
C GLY A 83 1.69 4.37 -9.27
N LEU A 84 2.32 3.41 -8.59
CA LEU A 84 2.35 3.45 -7.13
C LEU A 84 3.22 4.59 -6.62
N VAL A 85 4.29 4.89 -7.33
CA VAL A 85 5.16 5.99 -6.95
C VAL A 85 4.40 7.31 -7.15
N ALA A 86 3.67 7.41 -8.26
CA ALA A 86 2.89 8.62 -8.54
C ALA A 86 1.77 8.80 -7.52
N ALA A 87 1.24 7.70 -6.99
CA ALA A 87 0.17 7.77 -6.00
C ALA A 87 0.71 8.02 -4.59
N ASP A 88 2.01 8.15 -4.45
CA ASP A 88 2.66 8.42 -3.18
C ASP A 88 2.47 7.28 -2.18
N LEU A 89 2.39 6.06 -2.69
CA LEU A 89 2.24 4.90 -1.84
C LEU A 89 3.54 4.12 -1.68
N VAL A 90 4.45 4.29 -2.61
CA VAL A 90 5.71 3.56 -2.64
C VAL A 90 6.82 4.45 -3.12
N ALA A 91 8.00 4.30 -2.56
CA ALA A 91 9.20 4.93 -3.08
C ALA A 91 10.10 3.82 -3.63
N PHE A 92 10.83 4.11 -4.66
CA PHE A 92 11.67 3.11 -5.30
C PHE A 92 13.02 3.69 -5.72
N VAL A 93 14.09 3.05 -5.27
CA VAL A 93 15.42 3.36 -5.74
C VAL A 93 16.05 2.00 -5.99
N ARG A 94 16.13 1.59 -7.24
CA ARG A 94 16.50 0.25 -7.65
C ARG A 94 17.66 -0.31 -6.85
N PRO A 95 17.53 -1.45 -6.27
CA PRO A 95 16.37 -2.35 -6.24
C PRO A 95 15.56 -2.25 -4.96
N LEU A 96 15.66 -1.14 -4.26
CA LEU A 96 15.02 -0.97 -2.97
C LEU A 96 13.66 -0.34 -3.10
N TYR A 97 12.68 -0.94 -2.47
CA TYR A 97 11.34 -0.39 -2.40
C TYR A 97 11.04 0.00 -0.96
N GLN A 98 10.23 1.03 -0.80
CA GLN A 98 9.74 1.39 0.51
C GLN A 98 8.25 1.62 0.42
N VAL A 99 7.47 0.92 1.23
CA VAL A 99 6.05 1.17 1.34
C VAL A 99 5.91 2.35 2.29
N LEU A 100 5.31 3.43 1.82
CA LEU A 100 5.29 4.67 2.58
C LEU A 100 4.12 4.73 3.54
N SER A 101 4.26 5.52 4.59
CA SER A 101 3.14 5.76 5.47
C SER A 101 2.12 6.56 4.68
N ILE A 102 0.84 6.39 5.00
CA ILE A 102 -0.19 7.12 4.31
C ILE A 102 -0.25 8.50 4.88
N ALA A 103 -0.06 9.49 4.01
CA ALA A 103 0.01 10.85 4.44
C ALA A 103 -1.36 11.35 4.83
N ARG A 104 -1.45 12.17 5.85
CA ARG A 104 -2.70 12.67 6.26
C ARG A 104 -2.95 13.95 5.52
N PRO A 105 -4.11 14.14 4.98
CA PRO A 105 -4.42 15.35 4.24
C PRO A 105 -4.32 16.54 5.15
N ALA A 106 -3.78 17.62 4.63
CA ALA A 106 -3.57 18.78 5.41
C ALA A 106 -4.85 19.40 5.76
N GLY A 107 -4.91 20.04 6.78
CA GLY A 107 -6.12 20.72 7.15
C GLY A 107 -7.18 19.87 7.68
N ARG A 108 -7.08 18.61 7.51
CA ARG A 108 -8.05 17.74 7.91
C ARG A 108 -8.23 17.79 9.35
N ASP A 109 -7.35 17.98 10.10
CA ASP A 109 -7.52 17.95 11.49
C ASP A 109 -7.53 19.37 11.93
N GLY A 110 -7.95 20.18 11.08
CA GLY A 110 -8.03 21.53 11.50
C GLY A 110 -6.81 22.32 11.23
N ARG A 111 -5.81 21.75 10.80
CA ARG A 111 -4.63 22.47 10.55
C ARG A 111 -4.72 22.91 9.19
N PRO A 112 -4.29 23.94 8.88
CA PRO A 112 -4.34 24.50 7.59
C PRO A 112 -3.50 23.87 6.56
N SER A 113 -2.84 22.99 6.83
CA SER A 113 -2.02 22.50 5.88
C SER A 113 -2.64 21.64 5.05
N GLY A 114 -2.67 21.75 3.98
CA GLY A 114 -3.30 20.98 3.15
C GLY A 114 -2.39 20.02 2.64
N VAL A 115 -2.92 19.25 1.87
CA VAL A 115 -2.22 18.22 1.32
C VAL A 115 -1.16 18.80 0.64
N GLY A 116 -1.50 19.85 -0.07
CA GLY A 116 -0.50 20.38 -0.78
C GLY A 116 0.40 20.77 0.25
N GLU A 117 -0.07 21.34 1.30
CA GLU A 117 0.71 21.74 2.23
C GLU A 117 1.35 20.72 2.92
N ILE A 118 0.71 19.83 3.14
CA ILE A 118 1.27 18.79 3.76
C ILE A 118 2.09 18.21 2.82
N LEU A 119 1.65 18.15 1.68
CA LEU A 119 2.37 17.59 0.72
C LEU A 119 3.38 18.48 0.48
N ARG A 120 3.17 19.71 0.65
CA ARG A 120 4.13 20.53 0.38
C ARG A 120 4.88 20.45 1.58
N ASP A 121 4.33 20.39 2.64
CA ASP A 121 5.00 20.25 3.77
C ASP A 121 5.57 18.95 3.74
N LEU A 122 4.99 18.20 3.27
CA LEU A 122 5.44 16.98 3.19
C LEU A 122 6.03 16.88 2.01
N MET A 123 5.56 17.54 1.18
CA MET A 123 6.07 17.36 0.06
C MET A 123 6.82 18.35 -0.08
N GLU A 124 6.37 19.23 0.54
CA GLU A 124 7.05 20.05 0.41
C GLU A 124 7.84 19.65 1.31
N ARG A 125 7.62 19.11 1.78
CA ARG A 125 8.28 18.47 2.47
C ARG A 125 8.50 17.41 1.93
N ARG A 126 7.83 17.52 1.29
CA ARG A 126 7.68 16.69 0.85
C ARG A 126 8.03 16.37 0.37
N PRO A 127 7.90 16.64 0.54
CA PRO A 127 7.68 16.24 0.17
C PRO A 127 7.57 15.89 0.06
#